data_27908d2944737595a5c26fb75b235ea8
#
_entry.id   27908d2944737595a5c26fb75b235ea8
#
_cell.length_a   1.000
_cell.length_b   1.000
_cell.length_c   1.000
_cell.angle_alpha   90.00
_cell.angle_beta   90.00
_cell.angle_gamma   90.00
#
_symmetry.space_group_name_H-M   'P 1'
#
loop_
_entity.id
_entity.type
_entity.pdbx_description
1 polymer ?
#
loop_
_entity_poly.entity_id
_entity_poly.type
_entity_poly.pdbx_seq_one_letter_code
_entity_poly.pdbx_strand_id
1 'polypeptide(L)'
;NIAYAALTMTEDLPWLTPEIFGAGAGIFFMGYLLLEIPGSLIAAKYSASKWIARIMFTWGLVCVLMAFMSTQTEFYIYRFLLGASEASLYPVIYSVLFPRWFTPKERARATSLMLTSLLLSTIIGAPLAGVLLNTSILGMHGWQELFILEAVPALLFAVVFFFWVKDRPDQVSWLNDAEKKYLTEAFEAEQARLQKVKKYTVMQAFTDKKVLKLCFIYFMWVIGFWGFNFWMPTVLKSISGWSTSLLGGAIAIPMTVALIVQIIAGYTSTK
;
A
#
# COMPACT_ATOMS: atom_id res chain seq x y z
N ASN A 1 1.61 -9.76 2.00
CA ASN A 1 2.13 -10.93 2.73
C ASN A 1 2.16 -12.24 1.95
N ILE A 2 1.75 -12.23 0.67
CA ILE A 2 1.77 -13.42 -0.18
C ILE A 2 3.16 -14.10 -0.25
N ALA A 3 4.24 -13.32 -0.18
CA ALA A 3 5.61 -13.85 -0.18
C ALA A 3 5.91 -14.72 1.05
N TYR A 4 5.29 -14.43 2.19
CA TYR A 4 5.38 -15.26 3.40
C TYR A 4 4.43 -16.47 3.30
N ALA A 5 3.20 -16.26 2.83
CA ALA A 5 2.26 -17.35 2.60
C ALA A 5 2.85 -18.42 1.68
N ALA A 6 3.58 -18.03 0.65
CA ALA A 6 4.24 -18.95 -0.29
C ALA A 6 5.19 -19.95 0.39
N LEU A 7 5.74 -19.63 1.57
CA LEU A 7 6.65 -20.53 2.31
C LEU A 7 6.01 -21.87 2.74
N THR A 8 4.67 -21.89 2.89
CA THR A 8 3.91 -23.09 3.24
C THR A 8 2.82 -23.41 2.22
N MET A 9 2.25 -22.40 1.59
CA MET A 9 1.17 -22.52 0.60
C MET A 9 1.58 -23.40 -0.60
N THR A 10 2.85 -23.37 -1.02
CA THR A 10 3.37 -24.21 -2.11
C THR A 10 3.43 -25.70 -1.75
N GLU A 11 3.46 -26.04 -0.46
CA GLU A 11 3.41 -27.42 0.01
C GLU A 11 1.98 -27.96 -0.05
N ASP A 12 0.98 -27.12 0.25
CA ASP A 12 -0.44 -27.49 0.28
C ASP A 12 -1.10 -27.42 -1.11
N LEU A 13 -0.57 -26.60 -2.02
CA LEU A 13 -1.10 -26.36 -3.36
C LEU A 13 -0.08 -26.79 -4.43
N PRO A 14 -0.07 -28.07 -4.84
CA PRO A 14 0.94 -28.63 -5.76
C PRO A 14 0.98 -27.93 -7.14
N TRP A 15 -0.12 -27.28 -7.55
CA TRP A 15 -0.18 -26.51 -8.79
C TRP A 15 0.56 -25.17 -8.69
N LEU A 16 0.86 -24.66 -7.48
CA LEU A 16 1.49 -23.36 -7.28
C LEU A 16 3.01 -23.46 -7.42
N THR A 17 3.47 -23.53 -8.66
CA THR A 17 4.90 -23.51 -8.98
C THR A 17 5.48 -22.08 -8.84
N PRO A 18 6.82 -21.93 -8.78
CA PRO A 18 7.45 -20.61 -8.79
C PRO A 18 7.06 -19.74 -9.99
N GLU A 19 6.84 -20.35 -11.16
CA GLU A 19 6.42 -19.65 -12.38
C GLU A 19 4.99 -19.12 -12.23
N ILE A 20 4.07 -19.95 -11.71
CA ILE A 20 2.67 -19.54 -11.45
C ILE A 20 2.63 -18.44 -10.39
N PHE A 21 3.43 -18.55 -9.32
CA PHE A 21 3.56 -17.54 -8.30
C PHE A 21 4.06 -16.21 -8.88
N GLY A 22 5.13 -16.26 -9.68
CA GLY A 22 5.69 -15.07 -10.35
C GLY A 22 4.69 -14.42 -11.33
N ALA A 23 3.96 -15.25 -12.11
CA ALA A 23 2.90 -14.76 -13.00
C ALA A 23 1.78 -14.07 -12.21
N GLY A 24 1.32 -14.66 -11.10
CA GLY A 24 0.33 -14.05 -10.22
C GLY A 24 0.81 -12.74 -9.58
N ALA A 25 2.09 -12.64 -9.24
CA ALA A 25 2.69 -11.38 -8.80
C ALA A 25 2.59 -10.29 -9.90
N GLY A 26 2.85 -10.65 -11.16
CA GLY A 26 2.70 -9.77 -12.32
C GLY A 26 1.25 -9.36 -12.58
N ILE A 27 0.32 -10.30 -12.53
CA ILE A 27 -1.12 -10.07 -12.75
C ILE A 27 -1.69 -9.07 -11.72
N PHE A 28 -1.21 -9.07 -10.49
CA PHE A 28 -1.54 -8.05 -9.50
C PHE A 28 -1.28 -6.63 -10.05
N PHE A 29 -0.10 -6.40 -10.61
CA PHE A 29 0.24 -5.08 -11.15
C PHE A 29 -0.57 -4.69 -12.38
N MET A 30 -1.08 -5.66 -13.15
CA MET A 30 -2.00 -5.37 -14.25
C MET A 30 -3.33 -4.80 -13.72
N GLY A 31 -3.91 -5.41 -12.69
CA GLY A 31 -5.10 -4.89 -12.02
C GLY A 31 -4.87 -3.50 -11.41
N TYR A 32 -3.72 -3.34 -10.77
CA TYR A 32 -3.30 -2.08 -10.15
C TYR A 32 -3.20 -0.94 -11.19
N LEU A 33 -2.50 -1.19 -12.30
CA LEU A 33 -2.29 -0.21 -13.38
C LEU A 33 -3.61 0.28 -13.99
N LEU A 34 -4.57 -0.61 -14.20
CA LEU A 34 -5.84 -0.27 -14.84
C LEU A 34 -6.67 0.72 -14.02
N LEU A 35 -6.64 0.63 -12.70
CA LEU A 35 -7.46 1.47 -11.82
C LEU A 35 -6.69 2.60 -11.12
N GLU A 36 -5.38 2.71 -11.29
CA GLU A 36 -4.55 3.74 -10.64
C GLU A 36 -5.00 5.15 -11.01
N ILE A 37 -5.04 5.45 -12.30
CA ILE A 37 -5.45 6.77 -12.80
C ILE A 37 -6.97 6.99 -12.68
N PRO A 38 -7.83 6.07 -13.17
CA PRO A 38 -9.28 6.25 -13.04
C PRO A 38 -9.74 6.39 -11.60
N GLY A 39 -9.21 5.59 -10.69
CA GLY A 39 -9.54 5.65 -9.27
C GLY A 39 -9.16 6.98 -8.62
N SER A 40 -7.99 7.51 -8.96
CA SER A 40 -7.54 8.82 -8.47
C SER A 40 -8.44 9.96 -8.96
N LEU A 41 -8.89 9.93 -10.20
CA LEU A 41 -9.80 10.92 -10.77
C LEU A 41 -11.19 10.84 -10.11
N ILE A 42 -11.70 9.64 -9.88
CA ILE A 42 -12.98 9.43 -9.19
C ILE A 42 -12.90 9.97 -7.75
N ALA A 43 -11.84 9.62 -7.00
CA ALA A 43 -11.65 10.10 -5.64
C ALA A 43 -11.53 11.62 -5.56
N ALA A 44 -10.83 12.25 -6.51
CA ALA A 44 -10.70 13.71 -6.58
C ALA A 44 -12.05 14.40 -6.82
N LYS A 45 -12.91 13.80 -7.65
CA LYS A 45 -14.23 14.35 -8.01
C LYS A 45 -15.28 14.20 -6.92
N TYR A 46 -15.28 13.05 -6.22
CA TYR A 46 -16.35 12.73 -5.25
C TYR A 46 -15.86 12.87 -3.80
N SER A 47 -15.12 11.88 -3.30
CA SER A 47 -14.64 11.85 -1.92
C SER A 47 -13.41 10.97 -1.80
N ALA A 48 -12.31 11.53 -1.31
CA ALA A 48 -11.06 10.81 -1.08
C ALA A 48 -11.21 9.82 0.08
N SER A 49 -11.80 10.25 1.20
CA SER A 49 -11.97 9.42 2.40
C SER A 49 -12.84 8.20 2.14
N LYS A 50 -13.99 8.38 1.47
CA LYS A 50 -14.87 7.26 1.11
C LYS A 50 -14.24 6.34 0.07
N TRP A 51 -13.44 6.89 -0.84
CA TRP A 51 -12.72 6.09 -1.83
C TRP A 51 -11.64 5.23 -1.16
N ILE A 52 -10.89 5.77 -0.21
CA ILE A 52 -9.92 5.02 0.60
C ILE A 52 -10.64 3.93 1.41
N ALA A 53 -11.77 4.25 2.03
CA ALA A 53 -12.59 3.25 2.74
C ALA A 53 -13.01 2.10 1.81
N ARG A 54 -13.46 2.42 0.58
CA ARG A 54 -13.79 1.42 -0.44
C ARG A 54 -12.56 0.56 -0.80
N ILE A 55 -11.39 1.16 -1.00
CA ILE A 55 -10.14 0.43 -1.27
C ILE A 55 -9.86 -0.57 -0.15
N MET A 56 -9.84 -0.11 1.10
CA MET A 56 -9.55 -0.95 2.26
C MET A 56 -10.57 -2.09 2.42
N PHE A 57 -11.85 -1.81 2.20
CA PHE A 57 -12.90 -2.82 2.27
C PHE A 57 -12.76 -3.87 1.17
N THR A 58 -12.63 -3.45 -0.10
CA THR A 58 -12.54 -4.38 -1.23
C THR A 58 -11.24 -5.19 -1.20
N TRP A 59 -10.12 -4.56 -0.85
CA TRP A 59 -8.85 -5.24 -0.64
C TRP A 59 -8.96 -6.29 0.48
N GLY A 60 -9.47 -5.90 1.67
CA GLY A 60 -9.66 -6.83 2.79
C GLY A 60 -10.56 -8.02 2.41
N LEU A 61 -11.65 -7.78 1.67
CA LEU A 61 -12.53 -8.84 1.20
C LEU A 61 -11.79 -9.80 0.24
N VAL A 62 -11.03 -9.28 -0.71
CA VAL A 62 -10.26 -10.13 -1.65
C VAL A 62 -9.18 -10.92 -0.90
N CYS A 63 -8.53 -10.36 0.12
CA CYS A 63 -7.61 -11.11 0.98
C CYS A 63 -8.30 -12.29 1.66
N VAL A 64 -9.52 -12.10 2.19
CA VAL A 64 -10.30 -13.23 2.76
C VAL A 64 -10.60 -14.28 1.69
N LEU A 65 -10.98 -13.87 0.48
CA LEU A 65 -11.26 -14.82 -0.62
C LEU A 65 -10.01 -15.61 -1.02
N MET A 66 -8.83 -15.01 -0.96
CA MET A 66 -7.57 -15.71 -1.24
C MET A 66 -7.29 -16.88 -0.27
N ALA A 67 -7.81 -16.84 0.95
CA ALA A 67 -7.69 -17.96 1.89
C ALA A 67 -8.41 -19.22 1.42
N PHE A 68 -9.37 -19.11 0.52
CA PHE A 68 -10.20 -20.23 0.03
C PHE A 68 -9.88 -20.64 -1.41
N MET A 69 -8.79 -20.11 -1.99
CA MET A 69 -8.40 -20.49 -3.34
C MET A 69 -7.93 -21.94 -3.39
N SER A 70 -8.33 -22.65 -4.44
CA SER A 70 -8.02 -24.05 -4.68
C SER A 70 -7.42 -24.31 -6.07
N THR A 71 -7.53 -23.33 -6.98
CA THR A 71 -7.09 -23.48 -8.37
C THR A 71 -6.19 -22.33 -8.82
N GLN A 72 -5.35 -22.59 -9.83
CA GLN A 72 -4.51 -21.59 -10.48
C GLN A 72 -5.35 -20.40 -11.04
N THR A 73 -6.51 -20.70 -11.60
CA THR A 73 -7.40 -19.66 -12.15
C THR A 73 -7.92 -18.74 -11.06
N GLU A 74 -8.36 -19.27 -9.92
CA GLU A 74 -8.78 -18.47 -8.77
C GLU A 74 -7.64 -17.60 -8.25
N PHE A 75 -6.43 -18.18 -8.15
CA PHE A 75 -5.24 -17.42 -7.77
C PHE A 75 -5.03 -16.20 -8.67
N TYR A 76 -5.05 -16.37 -9.99
CA TYR A 76 -4.87 -15.28 -10.93
C TYR A 76 -6.00 -14.24 -10.86
N ILE A 77 -7.25 -14.69 -10.74
CA ILE A 77 -8.40 -13.80 -10.58
C ILE A 77 -8.27 -12.98 -9.29
N TYR A 78 -7.98 -13.61 -8.16
CA TYR A 78 -7.85 -12.90 -6.90
C TYR A 78 -6.64 -11.98 -6.88
N ARG A 79 -5.54 -12.35 -7.51
CA ARG A 79 -4.37 -11.46 -7.67
C ARG A 79 -4.70 -10.22 -8.51
N PHE A 80 -5.43 -10.38 -9.60
CA PHE A 80 -5.91 -9.26 -10.41
C PHE A 80 -6.87 -8.36 -9.61
N LEU A 81 -7.87 -8.95 -8.96
CA LEU A 81 -8.83 -8.22 -8.14
C LEU A 81 -8.18 -7.50 -6.97
N LEU A 82 -7.18 -8.10 -6.34
CA LEU A 82 -6.41 -7.48 -5.27
C LEU A 82 -5.69 -6.22 -5.78
N GLY A 83 -4.97 -6.33 -6.88
CA GLY A 83 -4.32 -5.18 -7.51
C GLY A 83 -5.30 -4.07 -7.89
N ALA A 84 -6.44 -4.43 -8.51
CA ALA A 84 -7.49 -3.49 -8.87
C ALA A 84 -8.14 -2.84 -7.63
N SER A 85 -8.29 -3.58 -6.54
CA SER A 85 -8.87 -3.05 -5.29
C SER A 85 -7.93 -2.10 -4.55
N GLU A 86 -6.63 -2.36 -4.54
CA GLU A 86 -5.60 -1.52 -3.89
C GLU A 86 -5.22 -0.28 -4.70
N ALA A 87 -5.49 -0.29 -6.00
CA ALA A 87 -5.10 0.77 -6.91
C ALA A 87 -5.60 2.15 -6.45
N SER A 88 -4.78 3.17 -6.72
CA SER A 88 -5.03 4.58 -6.42
C SER A 88 -4.94 4.99 -4.94
N LEU A 89 -4.66 4.10 -3.99
CA LEU A 89 -4.54 4.47 -2.57
C LEU A 89 -3.53 5.59 -2.36
N TYR A 90 -2.28 5.38 -2.79
CA TYR A 90 -1.21 6.35 -2.60
C TYR A 90 -1.44 7.67 -3.36
N PRO A 91 -1.78 7.67 -4.66
CA PRO A 91 -2.10 8.90 -5.38
C PRO A 91 -3.24 9.68 -4.74
N VAL A 92 -4.30 9.02 -4.28
CA VAL A 92 -5.43 9.70 -3.61
C VAL A 92 -4.99 10.36 -2.30
N ILE A 93 -4.15 9.70 -1.51
CA ILE A 93 -3.64 10.29 -0.27
C ILE A 93 -2.75 11.50 -0.59
N TYR A 94 -1.75 11.36 -1.49
CA TYR A 94 -0.78 12.42 -1.75
C TYR A 94 -1.33 13.58 -2.55
N SER A 95 -2.19 13.32 -3.55
CA SER A 95 -2.67 14.36 -4.47
C SER A 95 -4.05 14.91 -4.14
N VAL A 96 -4.83 14.22 -3.31
CA VAL A 96 -6.19 14.65 -2.98
C VAL A 96 -6.36 14.91 -1.48
N LEU A 97 -6.07 13.93 -0.62
CA LEU A 97 -6.33 14.05 0.81
C LEU A 97 -5.34 14.99 1.51
N PHE A 98 -4.03 14.76 1.34
CA PHE A 98 -3.00 15.60 1.99
C PHE A 98 -3.08 17.07 1.61
N PRO A 99 -3.30 17.47 0.33
CA PRO A 99 -3.49 18.86 -0.03
C PRO A 99 -4.70 19.53 0.63
N ARG A 100 -5.66 18.78 1.11
CA ARG A 100 -6.84 19.30 1.79
C ARG A 100 -6.69 19.43 3.31
N TRP A 101 -5.66 18.75 3.89
CA TRP A 101 -5.45 18.71 5.35
C TRP A 101 -4.14 19.33 5.80
N PHE A 102 -3.14 19.38 4.92
CA PHE A 102 -1.79 19.84 5.25
C PHE A 102 -1.35 20.99 4.35
N THR A 103 -0.76 22.00 4.95
CA THR A 103 -0.09 23.06 4.19
C THR A 103 1.11 22.51 3.42
N PRO A 104 1.61 23.20 2.36
CA PRO A 104 2.75 22.73 1.56
C PRO A 104 4.00 22.38 2.40
N LYS A 105 4.24 23.10 3.50
CA LYS A 105 5.36 22.83 4.41
C LYS A 105 5.17 21.55 5.22
N GLU A 106 3.94 21.24 5.61
CA GLU A 106 3.60 20.08 6.43
C GLU A 106 3.50 18.78 5.61
N ARG A 107 3.17 18.88 4.31
CA ARG A 107 3.00 17.72 3.42
C ARG A 107 4.24 16.86 3.34
N ALA A 108 5.44 17.47 3.29
CA ALA A 108 6.68 16.72 3.27
C ALA A 108 6.82 15.83 4.51
N ARG A 109 6.47 16.37 5.68
CA ARG A 109 6.49 15.61 6.94
C ARG A 109 5.40 14.54 6.97
N ALA A 110 4.17 14.85 6.56
CA ALA A 110 3.07 13.89 6.48
C ALA A 110 3.40 12.74 5.53
N THR A 111 3.98 13.04 4.36
CA THR A 111 4.45 12.04 3.40
C THR A 111 5.55 11.16 3.96
N SER A 112 6.54 11.75 4.64
CA SER A 112 7.61 10.98 5.29
C SER A 112 7.07 10.03 6.36
N LEU A 113 6.15 10.51 7.21
CA LEU A 113 5.48 9.68 8.22
C LEU A 113 4.67 8.55 7.59
N MET A 114 3.97 8.83 6.49
CA MET A 114 3.23 7.80 5.78
C MET A 114 4.16 6.73 5.18
N LEU A 115 5.30 7.12 4.62
CA LEU A 115 6.27 6.17 4.08
C LEU A 115 6.90 5.27 5.17
N THR A 116 6.96 5.73 6.44
CA THR A 116 7.40 4.87 7.54
C THR A 116 6.47 3.69 7.78
N SER A 117 5.19 3.80 7.40
CA SER A 117 4.22 2.70 7.53
C SER A 117 4.61 1.46 6.72
N LEU A 118 5.28 1.63 5.58
CA LEU A 118 5.77 0.51 4.76
C LEU A 118 6.81 -0.33 5.52
N LEU A 119 7.75 0.33 6.19
CA LEU A 119 8.78 -0.35 6.98
C LEU A 119 8.17 -0.96 8.25
N LEU A 120 7.32 -0.21 8.95
CA LEU A 120 6.62 -0.70 10.13
C LEU A 120 5.74 -1.91 9.83
N SER A 121 5.04 -1.91 8.69
CA SER A 121 4.22 -3.06 8.29
C SER A 121 5.05 -4.32 8.07
N THR A 122 6.27 -4.21 7.56
CA THR A 122 7.18 -5.34 7.41
C THR A 122 7.81 -5.76 8.74
N ILE A 123 8.23 -4.80 9.57
CA ILE A 123 8.83 -5.06 10.90
C ILE A 123 7.85 -5.84 11.80
N ILE A 124 6.57 -5.49 11.74
CA ILE A 124 5.52 -6.16 12.53
C ILE A 124 4.97 -7.39 11.78
N GLY A 125 4.70 -7.24 10.49
CA GLY A 125 4.03 -8.25 9.68
C GLY A 125 4.91 -9.47 9.41
N ALA A 126 6.22 -9.33 9.22
CA ALA A 126 7.10 -10.47 8.95
C ALA A 126 7.19 -11.45 10.14
N PRO A 127 7.44 -11.01 11.39
CA PRO A 127 7.38 -11.90 12.56
C PRO A 127 5.98 -12.48 12.79
N LEU A 128 4.93 -11.65 12.62
CA LEU A 128 3.54 -12.11 12.77
C LEU A 128 3.21 -13.21 11.75
N ALA A 129 3.54 -12.99 10.47
CA ALA A 129 3.37 -14.00 9.43
C ALA A 129 4.15 -15.28 9.76
N GLY A 130 5.41 -15.15 10.21
CA GLY A 130 6.23 -16.28 10.62
C GLY A 130 5.62 -17.12 11.75
N VAL A 131 4.92 -16.48 12.69
CA VAL A 131 4.19 -17.19 13.76
C VAL A 131 2.90 -17.81 13.22
N LEU A 132 2.08 -17.04 12.50
CA LEU A 132 0.78 -17.51 11.99
C LEU A 132 0.90 -18.70 11.04
N LEU A 133 1.96 -18.76 10.24
CA LEU A 133 2.22 -19.91 9.35
C LEU A 133 2.44 -21.23 10.08
N ASN A 134 2.78 -21.20 11.38
CA ASN A 134 2.98 -22.38 12.21
C ASN A 134 1.82 -22.63 13.18
N THR A 135 0.74 -21.87 13.09
CA THR A 135 -0.43 -22.02 13.98
C THR A 135 -1.64 -22.51 13.20
N SER A 136 -2.61 -23.03 13.92
CA SER A 136 -3.93 -23.41 13.41
C SER A 136 -4.99 -22.94 14.40
N ILE A 137 -5.16 -21.62 14.48
CA ILE A 137 -6.08 -20.98 15.44
C ILE A 137 -7.53 -21.20 15.02
N LEU A 138 -7.79 -21.14 13.70
CA LEU A 138 -9.11 -21.33 13.11
C LEU A 138 -9.33 -22.75 12.58
N GLY A 139 -8.39 -23.66 12.78
CA GLY A 139 -8.46 -25.03 12.27
C GLY A 139 -8.18 -25.15 10.76
N MET A 140 -7.53 -24.13 10.17
CA MET A 140 -7.15 -24.06 8.77
C MET A 140 -5.62 -24.17 8.62
N HIS A 141 -5.13 -24.22 7.36
CA HIS A 141 -3.71 -24.09 7.10
C HIS A 141 -3.19 -22.70 7.48
N GLY A 142 -1.97 -22.59 8.00
CA GLY A 142 -1.41 -21.32 8.48
C GLY A 142 -1.41 -20.19 7.44
N TRP A 143 -1.21 -20.50 6.15
CA TRP A 143 -1.29 -19.50 5.08
C TRP A 143 -2.72 -18.97 4.85
N GLN A 144 -3.76 -19.78 5.07
CA GLN A 144 -5.16 -19.37 5.00
C GLN A 144 -5.50 -18.42 6.16
N GLU A 145 -5.08 -18.81 7.37
CA GLU A 145 -5.23 -17.98 8.57
C GLU A 145 -4.51 -16.63 8.43
N LEU A 146 -3.30 -16.64 7.84
CA LEU A 146 -2.55 -15.42 7.55
C LEU A 146 -3.36 -14.44 6.70
N PHE A 147 -3.97 -14.88 5.60
CA PHE A 147 -4.80 -14.03 4.75
C PHE A 147 -6.04 -13.49 5.47
N ILE A 148 -6.72 -14.32 6.25
CA ILE A 148 -7.93 -13.91 6.99
C ILE A 148 -7.58 -12.92 8.09
N LEU A 149 -6.60 -13.23 8.93
CA LEU A 149 -6.26 -12.41 10.09
C LEU A 149 -5.65 -11.06 9.69
N GLU A 150 -4.86 -11.02 8.61
CA GLU A 150 -4.31 -9.77 8.08
C GLU A 150 -5.35 -8.91 7.33
N ALA A 151 -6.44 -9.50 6.86
CA ALA A 151 -7.56 -8.75 6.30
C ALA A 151 -8.37 -8.00 7.36
N VAL A 152 -8.45 -8.53 8.58
CA VAL A 152 -9.25 -7.93 9.68
C VAL A 152 -8.91 -6.47 9.95
N PRO A 153 -7.64 -6.07 10.15
CA PRO A 153 -7.30 -4.65 10.32
C PRO A 153 -7.77 -3.78 9.16
N ALA A 154 -7.61 -4.24 7.91
CA ALA A 154 -8.04 -3.48 6.73
C ALA A 154 -9.55 -3.24 6.73
N LEU A 155 -10.35 -4.27 7.03
CA LEU A 155 -11.80 -4.17 7.12
C LEU A 155 -12.25 -3.26 8.27
N LEU A 156 -11.61 -3.34 9.44
CA LEU A 156 -11.88 -2.45 10.58
C LEU A 156 -11.55 -1.00 10.24
N PHE A 157 -10.37 -0.74 9.66
CA PHE A 157 -9.99 0.61 9.25
C PHE A 157 -10.83 1.13 8.09
N ALA A 158 -11.37 0.29 7.22
CA ALA A 158 -12.35 0.72 6.21
C ALA A 158 -13.58 1.36 6.86
N VAL A 159 -14.10 0.77 7.94
CA VAL A 159 -15.22 1.32 8.71
C VAL A 159 -14.83 2.65 9.37
N VAL A 160 -13.63 2.71 9.98
CA VAL A 160 -13.11 3.95 10.58
C VAL A 160 -13.00 5.06 9.54
N PHE A 161 -12.40 4.79 8.38
CA PHE A 161 -12.27 5.77 7.32
C PHE A 161 -13.62 6.24 6.80
N PHE A 162 -14.58 5.34 6.63
CA PHE A 162 -15.89 5.68 6.12
C PHE A 162 -16.66 6.65 7.02
N PHE A 163 -16.61 6.47 8.34
CA PHE A 163 -17.41 7.25 9.28
C PHE A 163 -16.66 8.45 9.88
N TRP A 164 -15.38 8.32 10.20
CA TRP A 164 -14.64 9.33 10.96
C TRP A 164 -13.70 10.19 10.12
N VAL A 165 -13.10 9.64 9.06
CA VAL A 165 -12.19 10.45 8.24
C VAL A 165 -13.00 11.32 7.28
N LYS A 166 -12.78 12.64 7.34
CA LYS A 166 -13.46 13.63 6.48
C LYS A 166 -12.52 14.13 5.40
N ASP A 167 -13.10 14.60 4.29
CA ASP A 167 -12.33 15.09 3.15
C ASP A 167 -11.74 16.49 3.37
N ARG A 168 -12.34 17.27 4.28
CA ARG A 168 -11.98 18.67 4.50
C ARG A 168 -12.07 19.06 5.98
N PRO A 169 -11.26 20.05 6.42
CA PRO A 169 -11.27 20.56 7.79
C PRO A 169 -12.62 21.18 8.24
N ASP A 170 -13.38 21.76 7.29
CA ASP A 170 -14.69 22.36 7.59
C ASP A 170 -15.75 21.33 8.01
N GLN A 171 -15.55 20.06 7.67
CA GLN A 171 -16.48 18.96 7.98
C GLN A 171 -16.30 18.34 9.37
N VAL A 172 -15.32 18.81 10.15
CA VAL A 172 -15.02 18.26 11.48
C VAL A 172 -15.40 19.22 12.59
N SER A 173 -15.80 18.67 13.75
CA SER A 173 -16.22 19.46 14.91
C SER A 173 -15.11 19.72 15.93
N TRP A 174 -14.00 18.99 15.84
CA TRP A 174 -12.88 19.09 16.78
C TRP A 174 -11.90 20.22 16.47
N LEU A 175 -11.97 20.83 15.26
CA LEU A 175 -11.25 22.05 14.92
C LEU A 175 -12.09 23.26 15.31
N ASN A 176 -11.46 24.25 15.94
CA ASN A 176 -12.09 25.53 16.21
C ASN A 176 -12.19 26.40 14.93
N ASP A 177 -13.01 27.47 14.97
CA ASP A 177 -13.27 28.30 13.79
C ASP A 177 -12.02 29.03 13.29
N ALA A 178 -11.10 29.42 14.19
CA ALA A 178 -9.83 30.03 13.80
C ALA A 178 -8.91 29.09 13.03
N GLU A 179 -8.82 27.83 13.48
CA GLU A 179 -8.05 26.77 12.80
C GLU A 179 -8.64 26.44 11.44
N LYS A 180 -9.97 26.31 11.34
CA LYS A 180 -10.66 26.08 10.06
C LYS A 180 -10.40 27.21 9.09
N LYS A 181 -10.50 28.48 9.56
CA LYS A 181 -10.25 29.66 8.75
C LYS A 181 -8.80 29.69 8.26
N TYR A 182 -7.83 29.45 9.14
CA TYR A 182 -6.41 29.41 8.79
C TYR A 182 -6.12 28.37 7.68
N LEU A 183 -6.64 27.17 7.81
CA LEU A 183 -6.46 26.11 6.81
C LEU A 183 -7.14 26.47 5.49
N THR A 184 -8.36 27.02 5.53
CA THR A 184 -9.09 27.42 4.32
C THR A 184 -8.34 28.52 3.57
N GLU A 185 -7.90 29.57 4.25
CA GLU A 185 -7.11 30.66 3.65
C GLU A 185 -5.79 30.15 3.05
N ALA A 186 -5.10 29.24 3.74
CA ALA A 186 -3.86 28.64 3.24
C ALA A 186 -4.10 27.84 1.93
N PHE A 187 -5.20 27.09 1.85
CA PHE A 187 -5.57 26.32 0.65
C PHE A 187 -6.04 27.22 -0.49
N GLU A 188 -6.82 28.25 -0.22
CA GLU A 188 -7.24 29.22 -1.24
C GLU A 188 -6.04 29.96 -1.84
N ALA A 189 -5.10 30.40 -1.00
CA ALA A 189 -3.86 31.03 -1.43
C ALA A 189 -3.01 30.09 -2.31
N GLU A 190 -2.91 28.80 -1.95
CA GLU A 190 -2.23 27.81 -2.76
C GLU A 190 -2.93 27.56 -4.08
N GLN A 191 -4.26 27.41 -4.09
CA GLN A 191 -5.03 27.21 -5.31
C GLN A 191 -4.89 28.42 -6.25
N ALA A 192 -4.95 29.65 -5.73
CA ALA A 192 -4.73 30.84 -6.50
C ALA A 192 -3.33 30.89 -7.13
N ARG A 193 -2.30 30.39 -6.43
CA ARG A 193 -0.95 30.25 -6.95
C ARG A 193 -0.88 29.19 -8.06
N LEU A 194 -1.50 28.02 -7.86
CA LEU A 194 -1.52 26.93 -8.82
C LEU A 194 -2.30 27.25 -10.09
N GLN A 195 -3.35 28.09 -10.01
CA GLN A 195 -4.10 28.57 -11.17
C GLN A 195 -3.25 29.40 -12.13
N LYS A 196 -2.20 30.06 -11.64
CA LYS A 196 -1.25 30.84 -12.44
C LYS A 196 -0.21 29.96 -13.16
N VAL A 197 -0.10 28.69 -12.79
CA VAL A 197 0.81 27.74 -13.43
C VAL A 197 0.11 27.07 -14.60
N LYS A 198 0.86 26.86 -15.69
CA LYS A 198 0.35 26.18 -16.90
C LYS A 198 -0.25 24.82 -16.52
N LYS A 199 -1.54 24.65 -16.79
CA LYS A 199 -2.22 23.37 -16.60
C LYS A 199 -1.80 22.40 -17.69
N TYR A 200 -1.28 21.24 -17.28
CA TYR A 200 -1.00 20.13 -18.20
C TYR A 200 -2.23 19.22 -18.27
N THR A 201 -2.58 18.81 -19.47
CA THR A 201 -3.52 17.72 -19.66
C THR A 201 -2.83 16.39 -19.37
N VAL A 202 -3.60 15.36 -19.04
CA VAL A 202 -3.07 14.00 -18.83
C VAL A 202 -2.26 13.54 -20.06
N MET A 203 -2.77 13.80 -21.27
CA MET A 203 -2.07 13.44 -22.50
C MET A 203 -0.74 14.18 -22.67
N GLN A 204 -0.67 15.46 -22.31
CA GLN A 204 0.58 16.22 -22.33
C GLN A 204 1.62 15.67 -21.36
N ALA A 205 1.19 15.20 -20.17
CA ALA A 205 2.09 14.55 -19.21
C ALA A 205 2.70 13.26 -19.80
N PHE A 206 1.93 12.45 -20.52
CA PHE A 206 2.43 11.23 -21.19
C PHE A 206 3.40 11.49 -22.34
N THR A 207 3.47 12.71 -22.87
CA THR A 207 4.39 13.08 -23.94
C THR A 207 5.57 13.95 -23.48
N ASP A 208 5.56 14.39 -22.22
CA ASP A 208 6.65 15.20 -21.65
C ASP A 208 7.89 14.34 -21.37
N LYS A 209 9.02 14.69 -22.03
CA LYS A 209 10.28 13.94 -21.88
C LYS A 209 10.82 13.88 -20.45
N LYS A 210 10.58 14.92 -19.63
CA LYS A 210 11.02 14.94 -18.24
C LYS A 210 10.19 13.97 -17.40
N VAL A 211 8.86 13.96 -17.62
CA VAL A 211 7.95 13.01 -16.96
C VAL A 211 8.32 11.59 -17.35
N LEU A 212 8.49 11.29 -18.64
CA LEU A 212 8.87 9.96 -19.12
C LEU A 212 10.21 9.49 -18.53
N LYS A 213 11.21 10.39 -18.44
CA LYS A 213 12.50 10.05 -17.81
C LYS A 213 12.32 9.70 -16.32
N LEU A 214 11.52 10.46 -15.56
CA LEU A 214 11.24 10.16 -14.17
C LEU A 214 10.47 8.85 -14.03
N CYS A 215 9.49 8.60 -14.87
CA CYS A 215 8.75 7.33 -14.92
C CYS A 215 9.69 6.15 -15.17
N PHE A 216 10.65 6.28 -16.11
CA PHE A 216 11.63 5.23 -16.39
C PHE A 216 12.55 4.94 -15.21
N ILE A 217 13.06 5.99 -14.55
CA ILE A 217 13.90 5.84 -13.34
C ILE A 217 13.10 5.13 -12.23
N TYR A 218 11.86 5.57 -12.00
CA TYR A 218 11.00 4.96 -11.00
C TYR A 218 10.64 3.50 -11.36
N PHE A 219 10.38 3.21 -12.61
CA PHE A 219 10.13 1.85 -13.12
C PHE A 219 11.31 0.90 -12.83
N MET A 220 12.54 1.32 -13.10
CA MET A 220 13.74 0.53 -12.80
C MET A 220 13.89 0.26 -11.30
N TRP A 221 13.62 1.26 -10.48
CA TRP A 221 13.65 1.11 -9.02
C TRP A 221 12.56 0.14 -8.54
N VAL A 222 11.33 0.28 -9.04
CA VAL A 222 10.19 -0.56 -8.66
C VAL A 222 10.41 -2.03 -8.98
N ILE A 223 10.99 -2.35 -10.16
CA ILE A 223 11.31 -3.74 -10.53
C ILE A 223 12.25 -4.36 -9.50
N GLY A 224 13.34 -3.67 -9.16
CA GLY A 224 14.31 -4.16 -8.15
C GLY A 224 13.67 -4.32 -6.76
N PHE A 225 12.93 -3.30 -6.33
CA PHE A 225 12.28 -3.29 -5.02
C PHE A 225 11.26 -4.44 -4.87
N TRP A 226 10.32 -4.59 -5.80
CA TRP A 226 9.30 -5.62 -5.70
C TRP A 226 9.84 -7.02 -5.98
N GLY A 227 10.78 -7.16 -6.92
CA GLY A 227 11.46 -8.43 -7.16
C GLY A 227 12.16 -8.93 -5.89
N PHE A 228 12.91 -8.06 -5.23
CA PHE A 228 13.54 -8.40 -3.95
C PHE A 228 12.50 -8.79 -2.87
N ASN A 229 11.46 -7.98 -2.68
CA ASN A 229 10.47 -8.23 -1.63
C ASN A 229 9.65 -9.52 -1.86
N PHE A 230 9.33 -9.87 -3.10
CA PHE A 230 8.58 -11.10 -3.39
C PHE A 230 9.42 -12.37 -3.18
N TRP A 231 10.70 -12.33 -3.53
CA TRP A 231 11.52 -13.53 -3.52
C TRP A 231 12.42 -13.68 -2.30
N MET A 232 12.66 -12.60 -1.57
CA MET A 232 13.58 -12.60 -0.43
C MET A 232 13.24 -13.65 0.64
N PRO A 233 11.98 -13.84 1.09
CA PRO A 233 11.66 -14.87 2.08
C PRO A 233 11.98 -16.29 1.56
N THR A 234 11.62 -16.60 0.31
CA THR A 234 11.85 -17.90 -0.31
C THR A 234 13.35 -18.18 -0.50
N VAL A 235 14.10 -17.20 -1.01
CA VAL A 235 15.56 -17.31 -1.18
C VAL A 235 16.24 -17.51 0.17
N LEU A 236 15.86 -16.71 1.17
CA LEU A 236 16.45 -16.83 2.50
C LEU A 236 16.14 -18.18 3.14
N LYS A 237 14.92 -18.71 2.98
CA LYS A 237 14.55 -20.07 3.44
C LYS A 237 15.40 -21.15 2.75
N SER A 238 15.59 -21.06 1.44
CA SER A 238 16.34 -22.06 0.67
C SER A 238 17.82 -22.11 1.03
N ILE A 239 18.42 -20.98 1.37
CA ILE A 239 19.86 -20.89 1.72
C ILE A 239 20.09 -21.27 3.19
N SER A 240 19.22 -20.79 4.10
CA SER A 240 19.44 -20.93 5.55
C SER A 240 18.84 -22.20 6.14
N GLY A 241 17.78 -22.73 5.55
CA GLY A 241 16.97 -23.82 6.14
C GLY A 241 16.20 -23.42 7.41
N TRP A 242 16.14 -22.15 7.75
CA TRP A 242 15.51 -21.65 8.98
C TRP A 242 13.99 -21.88 9.00
N SER A 243 13.43 -21.97 10.21
CA SER A 243 11.99 -21.98 10.41
C SER A 243 11.35 -20.65 9.94
N THR A 244 10.07 -20.69 9.58
CA THR A 244 9.33 -19.49 9.15
C THR A 244 9.31 -18.39 10.21
N SER A 245 9.22 -18.76 11.49
CA SER A 245 9.28 -17.80 12.61
C SER A 245 10.64 -17.11 12.69
N LEU A 246 11.74 -17.86 12.54
CA LEU A 246 13.08 -17.27 12.55
C LEU A 246 13.34 -16.38 11.34
N LEU A 247 12.85 -16.78 10.17
CA LEU A 247 12.90 -15.97 8.93
C LEU A 247 12.18 -14.64 9.11
N GLY A 248 10.96 -14.66 9.68
CA GLY A 248 10.19 -13.44 9.94
C GLY A 248 10.96 -12.46 10.83
N GLY A 249 11.55 -12.97 11.93
CA GLY A 249 12.39 -12.16 12.81
C GLY A 249 13.65 -11.60 12.11
N ALA A 250 14.34 -12.42 11.33
CA ALA A 250 15.55 -12.02 10.60
C ALA A 250 15.26 -10.92 9.55
N ILE A 251 14.12 -10.98 8.88
CA ILE A 251 13.70 -9.97 7.90
C ILE A 251 13.35 -8.63 8.57
N ALA A 252 12.84 -8.67 9.79
CA ALA A 252 12.51 -7.44 10.53
C ALA A 252 13.75 -6.61 10.90
N ILE A 253 14.92 -7.22 11.08
CA ILE A 253 16.15 -6.52 11.48
C ILE A 253 16.60 -5.45 10.46
N PRO A 254 16.85 -5.78 9.18
CA PRO A 254 17.27 -4.77 8.19
C PRO A 254 16.18 -3.71 7.96
N MET A 255 14.90 -4.06 8.08
CA MET A 255 13.81 -3.08 7.96
C MET A 255 13.78 -2.10 9.15
N THR A 256 14.13 -2.57 10.35
CA THR A 256 14.28 -1.69 11.53
C THR A 256 15.46 -0.70 11.34
N VAL A 257 16.58 -1.17 10.81
CA VAL A 257 17.72 -0.28 10.48
C VAL A 257 17.32 0.74 9.42
N ALA A 258 16.61 0.30 8.36
CA ALA A 258 16.12 1.19 7.32
C ALA A 258 15.15 2.26 7.88
N LEU A 259 14.26 1.89 8.82
CA LEU A 259 13.37 2.84 9.49
C LEU A 259 14.13 3.91 10.27
N ILE A 260 15.13 3.50 11.05
CA ILE A 260 15.97 4.44 11.81
C ILE A 260 16.67 5.42 10.87
N VAL A 261 17.29 4.91 9.79
CA VAL A 261 17.97 5.74 8.79
C VAL A 261 16.99 6.70 8.10
N GLN A 262 15.79 6.24 7.75
CA GLN A 262 14.76 7.06 7.13
C GLN A 262 14.29 8.21 8.05
N ILE A 263 14.10 7.93 9.34
CA ILE A 263 13.72 8.95 10.32
C ILE A 263 14.85 9.99 10.45
N ILE A 264 16.11 9.55 10.60
CA ILE A 264 17.27 10.46 10.68
C ILE A 264 17.38 11.33 9.42
N ALA A 265 17.26 10.72 8.22
CA ALA A 265 17.29 11.44 6.96
C ALA A 265 16.15 12.46 6.85
N GLY A 266 14.93 12.11 7.29
CA GLY A 266 13.78 13.02 7.33
C GLY A 266 14.02 14.24 8.21
N TYR A 267 14.65 14.08 9.38
CA TYR A 267 14.98 15.18 10.27
C TYR A 267 16.14 16.06 9.75
N THR A 268 17.11 15.47 9.07
CA THR A 268 18.29 16.22 8.56
C THR A 268 17.98 16.96 7.27
N SER A 269 17.06 16.45 6.43
CA SER A 269 16.70 17.07 5.15
C SER A 269 15.78 18.30 5.29
N THR A 270 15.18 18.52 6.45
CA THR A 270 14.32 19.68 6.73
C THR A 270 15.03 20.87 7.35
N LYS A 271 16.34 20.77 7.55
CA LYS A 271 17.22 21.87 7.97
C LYS A 271 17.90 22.49 6.76
#